data_3f7f7742f9de80aca59eeba89b20e3b9
#
_entry.id   3f7f7742f9de80aca59eeba89b20e3b9
#
_cell.length_a   1.000
_cell.length_b   1.000
_cell.length_c   1.000
_cell.angle_alpha   90.00
_cell.angle_beta   90.00
_cell.angle_gamma   90.00
#
_symmetry.space_group_name_H-M   'P 1'
#
loop_
_entity.id
_entity.type
_entity.pdbx_description
1 polymer ?
#
loop_
_entity_poly.entity_id
_entity_poly.type
_entity_poly.pdbx_seq_one_letter_code
_entity_poly.pdbx_strand_id
1 'polypeptide(L)'
;MIESLERVVVIGASLAGLRAAETLRQKGFVGSVTVVGAEMHRPYDRPPLSKKLLSGEWEPDRIQLRQPDSFDDLDVEWKFGVAASRLRPADQQIDLSDGNSLGFDGLIIATGATPRRLPEQGRYQHVHVLRTLDDALGVRQQISEGGKRVVVIGAGFIGLEVAAIARQLDNEVIVLEGGSAPLVR
;
A
#
# COMPACT_ATOMS: atom_id res chain seq x y z
N MET A 1 14.33 35.07 2.47
CA MET A 1 14.52 34.27 3.69
C MET A 1 13.77 32.98 3.43
N ILE A 2 14.41 31.82 3.57
CA ILE A 2 13.67 30.55 3.60
C ILE A 2 12.95 30.58 4.96
N GLU A 3 11.61 30.74 4.94
CA GLU A 3 10.80 30.56 6.15
C GLU A 3 11.16 29.20 6.74
N SER A 4 11.41 29.14 8.03
CA SER A 4 11.72 27.86 8.69
C SER A 4 10.51 26.97 8.58
N LEU A 5 10.66 25.78 7.96
CA LEU A 5 9.60 24.78 7.92
C LEU A 5 9.25 24.36 9.35
N GLU A 6 8.00 24.51 9.75
CA GLU A 6 7.49 24.10 11.07
C GLU A 6 6.56 22.88 10.98
N ARG A 7 5.89 22.73 9.82
CA ARG A 7 4.88 21.68 9.61
C ARG A 7 5.15 20.95 8.30
N VAL A 8 5.50 19.69 8.39
CA VAL A 8 5.65 18.82 7.21
C VAL A 8 4.53 17.79 7.19
N VAL A 9 3.81 17.73 6.06
CA VAL A 9 2.81 16.70 5.82
C VAL A 9 3.33 15.71 4.76
N VAL A 10 3.21 14.42 5.04
CA VAL A 10 3.58 13.32 4.14
C VAL A 10 2.32 12.57 3.75
N ILE A 11 2.02 12.53 2.45
CA ILE A 11 0.86 11.79 1.93
C ILE A 11 1.32 10.45 1.37
N GLY A 12 0.89 9.38 2.06
CA GLY A 12 1.25 7.99 1.78
C GLY A 12 2.01 7.37 2.95
N ALA A 13 1.34 6.53 3.74
CA ALA A 13 1.89 5.83 4.90
C ALA A 13 2.42 4.42 4.51
N SER A 14 3.27 4.34 3.49
CA SER A 14 3.98 3.11 3.12
C SER A 14 5.48 3.32 3.23
N LEU A 15 6.31 2.48 2.60
CA LEU A 15 7.78 2.54 2.71
C LEU A 15 8.34 3.94 2.45
N ALA A 16 7.92 4.62 1.37
CA ALA A 16 8.47 5.94 1.03
C ALA A 16 8.08 7.00 2.07
N GLY A 17 6.83 7.00 2.55
CA GLY A 17 6.39 7.94 3.58
C GLY A 17 7.05 7.69 4.93
N LEU A 18 7.21 6.43 5.33
CA LEU A 18 7.96 6.06 6.53
C LEU A 18 9.42 6.56 6.44
N ARG A 19 10.11 6.28 5.33
CA ARG A 19 11.50 6.72 5.14
C ARG A 19 11.64 8.24 5.09
N ALA A 20 10.64 8.95 4.55
CA ALA A 20 10.62 10.41 4.60
C ALA A 20 10.54 10.91 6.04
N ALA A 21 9.62 10.39 6.85
CA ALA A 21 9.47 10.75 8.25
C ALA A 21 10.74 10.44 9.08
N GLU A 22 11.29 9.23 8.93
CA GLU A 22 12.55 8.84 9.57
C GLU A 22 13.71 9.78 9.18
N THR A 23 13.83 10.11 7.89
CA THR A 23 14.90 10.98 7.39
C THR A 23 14.77 12.40 7.94
N LEU A 24 13.55 12.94 8.03
CA LEU A 24 13.32 14.25 8.64
C LEU A 24 13.84 14.27 10.08
N ARG A 25 13.51 13.28 10.89
CA ARG A 25 13.97 13.19 12.28
C ARG A 25 15.49 12.98 12.38
N GLN A 26 16.05 12.08 11.57
CA GLN A 26 17.50 11.84 11.52
C GLN A 26 18.31 13.10 11.11
N LYS A 27 17.71 13.96 10.27
CA LYS A 27 18.34 15.24 9.86
C LYS A 27 18.10 16.38 10.85
N GLY A 28 17.47 16.11 12.00
CA GLY A 28 17.27 17.08 13.06
C GLY A 28 16.06 18.01 12.83
N PHE A 29 15.10 17.65 11.98
CA PHE A 29 13.87 18.42 11.87
C PHE A 29 13.05 18.27 13.14
N VAL A 30 12.80 19.39 13.83
CA VAL A 30 12.11 19.47 15.12
C VAL A 30 10.64 19.91 15.01
N GLY A 31 10.21 20.35 13.82
CA GLY A 31 8.82 20.72 13.56
C GLY A 31 7.87 19.54 13.57
N SER A 32 6.58 19.78 13.45
CA SER A 32 5.57 18.74 13.39
C SER A 32 5.66 17.94 12.07
N VAL A 33 5.52 16.62 12.16
CA VAL A 33 5.42 15.72 11.00
C VAL A 33 4.12 14.95 11.10
N THR A 34 3.23 15.11 10.12
CA THR A 34 1.98 14.33 10.01
C THR A 34 2.07 13.43 8.79
N VAL A 35 1.87 12.11 8.96
CA VAL A 35 1.82 11.13 7.86
C VAL A 35 0.39 10.64 7.69
N VAL A 36 -0.14 10.78 6.48
CA VAL A 36 -1.52 10.41 6.12
C VAL A 36 -1.51 9.18 5.22
N GLY A 37 -2.26 8.15 5.58
CA GLY A 37 -2.37 6.90 4.84
C GLY A 37 -3.81 6.44 4.63
N ALA A 38 -4.16 6.07 3.40
CA ALA A 38 -5.50 5.59 3.07
C ALA A 38 -5.81 4.20 3.65
N GLU A 39 -4.79 3.39 3.92
CA GLU A 39 -4.93 2.08 4.55
C GLU A 39 -4.98 2.22 6.08
N MET A 40 -5.71 1.32 6.76
CA MET A 40 -5.77 1.26 8.22
C MET A 40 -4.52 0.66 8.87
N HIS A 41 -3.58 0.18 8.06
CA HIS A 41 -2.40 -0.54 8.49
C HIS A 41 -1.20 0.40 8.68
N ARG A 42 -0.37 0.08 9.67
CA ARG A 42 0.97 0.67 9.80
C ARG A 42 1.82 0.31 8.58
N PRO A 43 2.88 1.09 8.26
CA PRO A 43 3.76 0.80 7.13
C PRO A 43 4.29 -0.64 7.13
N TYR A 44 4.08 -1.35 6.02
CA TYR A 44 4.48 -2.75 5.84
C TYR A 44 5.18 -2.97 4.50
N ASP A 45 5.89 -4.08 4.38
CA ASP A 45 6.60 -4.48 3.16
C ASP A 45 5.63 -5.13 2.16
N ARG A 46 5.57 -4.62 0.91
CA ARG A 46 4.63 -5.10 -0.11
C ARG A 46 5.08 -6.34 -0.89
N PRO A 47 6.37 -6.56 -1.18
CA PRO A 47 6.80 -7.74 -1.93
C PRO A 47 6.32 -9.09 -1.37
N PRO A 48 6.16 -9.29 -0.05
CA PRO A 48 5.61 -10.53 0.48
C PRO A 48 4.13 -10.79 0.17
N LEU A 49 3.36 -9.77 -0.22
CA LEU A 49 1.92 -9.88 -0.47
C LEU A 49 1.55 -10.90 -1.54
N SER A 50 2.38 -11.05 -2.59
CA SER A 50 2.21 -12.05 -3.64
C SER A 50 2.98 -13.35 -3.41
N LYS A 51 3.68 -13.48 -2.28
CA LYS A 51 4.58 -14.57 -1.95
C LYS A 51 4.19 -15.23 -0.61
N LYS A 52 5.05 -15.05 0.39
CA LYS A 52 4.96 -15.71 1.70
C LYS A 52 3.71 -15.35 2.50
N LEU A 53 3.18 -14.15 2.35
CA LEU A 53 1.91 -13.78 2.94
C LEU A 53 0.75 -14.50 2.24
N LEU A 54 0.77 -14.54 0.90
CA LEU A 54 -0.27 -15.18 0.12
C LEU A 54 -0.31 -16.70 0.36
N SER A 55 0.86 -17.33 0.48
CA SER A 55 0.95 -18.78 0.79
C SER A 55 0.53 -19.13 2.23
N GLY A 56 0.42 -18.15 3.12
CA GLY A 56 0.19 -18.39 4.54
C GLY A 56 1.44 -18.76 5.34
N GLU A 57 2.63 -18.75 4.74
CA GLU A 57 3.89 -18.98 5.45
C GLU A 57 4.20 -17.83 6.44
N TRP A 58 3.79 -16.60 6.10
CA TRP A 58 3.92 -15.43 6.94
C TRP A 58 2.57 -14.84 7.31
N GLU A 59 2.47 -14.35 8.54
CA GLU A 59 1.34 -13.57 9.02
C GLU A 59 1.61 -12.06 8.88
N PRO A 60 0.57 -11.20 8.94
CA PRO A 60 0.68 -9.76 8.69
C PRO A 60 1.68 -9.01 9.57
N ASP A 61 1.90 -9.43 10.81
CA ASP A 61 2.84 -8.83 11.74
C ASP A 61 4.29 -8.96 11.26
N ARG A 62 4.61 -10.06 10.56
CA ARG A 62 5.97 -10.33 10.05
C ARG A 62 6.41 -9.39 8.92
N ILE A 63 5.49 -8.76 8.24
CA ILE A 63 5.81 -7.85 7.14
C ILE A 63 5.85 -6.38 7.55
N GLN A 64 5.65 -6.06 8.82
CA GLN A 64 5.74 -4.67 9.31
C GLN A 64 7.16 -4.13 9.15
N LEU A 65 7.29 -2.89 8.67
CA LEU A 65 8.59 -2.24 8.44
C LEU A 65 9.27 -1.76 9.71
N ARG A 66 8.51 -1.66 10.80
CA ARG A 66 9.01 -1.34 12.15
C ARG A 66 8.21 -2.12 13.20
N GLN A 67 8.84 -2.38 14.34
CA GLN A 67 8.13 -2.91 15.50
C GLN A 67 7.12 -1.88 16.01
N PRO A 68 5.95 -2.30 16.52
CA PRO A 68 4.90 -1.39 16.96
C PRO A 68 5.38 -0.27 17.89
N ASP A 69 6.16 -0.60 18.91
CA ASP A 69 6.66 0.35 19.91
C ASP A 69 7.63 1.38 19.32
N SER A 70 8.35 1.04 18.26
CA SER A 70 9.31 1.93 17.62
C SER A 70 8.69 3.03 16.74
N PHE A 71 7.38 3.00 16.50
CA PHE A 71 6.68 4.09 15.81
C PHE A 71 6.55 5.33 16.68
N ASP A 72 6.36 5.16 18.00
CA ASP A 72 6.20 6.26 18.94
C ASP A 72 7.49 7.07 19.10
N ASP A 73 8.66 6.41 18.93
CA ASP A 73 9.97 7.04 18.96
C ASP A 73 10.21 8.06 17.83
N LEU A 74 9.39 8.02 16.78
CA LEU A 74 9.55 8.92 15.63
C LEU A 74 8.98 10.32 15.87
N ASP A 75 8.18 10.52 16.91
CA ASP A 75 7.49 11.79 17.16
C ASP A 75 6.73 12.28 15.91
N VAL A 76 5.90 11.40 15.35
CA VAL A 76 5.13 11.58 14.10
C VAL A 76 3.66 11.35 14.37
N GLU A 77 2.82 12.27 13.95
CA GLU A 77 1.37 12.06 13.94
C GLU A 77 0.97 11.17 12.76
N TRP A 78 0.42 9.99 13.05
CA TRP A 78 -0.05 9.04 12.03
C TRP A 78 -1.57 9.11 11.89
N LYS A 79 -2.04 9.37 10.66
CA LYS A 79 -3.48 9.34 10.29
C LYS A 79 -3.71 8.18 9.32
N PHE A 80 -4.13 7.04 9.85
CA PHE A 80 -4.47 5.86 9.08
C PHE A 80 -5.95 5.82 8.69
N GLY A 81 -6.29 5.17 7.58
CA GLY A 81 -7.65 5.05 7.06
C GLY A 81 -8.18 6.34 6.45
N VAL A 82 -7.32 7.33 6.22
CA VAL A 82 -7.71 8.63 5.68
C VAL A 82 -6.93 8.92 4.40
N ALA A 83 -7.62 9.18 3.31
CA ALA A 83 -6.99 9.54 2.04
C ALA A 83 -6.90 11.07 1.86
N ALA A 84 -5.84 11.54 1.22
CA ALA A 84 -5.82 12.89 0.70
C ALA A 84 -6.75 12.97 -0.54
N SER A 85 -7.67 13.91 -0.54
CA SER A 85 -8.68 14.07 -1.60
C SER A 85 -8.40 15.24 -2.53
N ARG A 86 -7.79 16.32 -2.02
CA ARG A 86 -7.50 17.52 -2.81
C ARG A 86 -6.30 18.28 -2.25
N LEU A 87 -5.42 18.71 -3.13
CA LEU A 87 -4.33 19.63 -2.79
C LEU A 87 -4.71 21.06 -3.18
N ARG A 88 -4.54 22.01 -2.25
CA ARG A 88 -4.69 23.46 -2.45
C ARG A 88 -3.35 24.16 -2.23
N PRO A 89 -2.49 24.22 -3.26
CA PRO A 89 -1.11 24.73 -3.09
C PRO A 89 -1.05 26.18 -2.68
N ALA A 90 -1.96 27.03 -3.21
CA ALA A 90 -1.99 28.46 -2.89
C ALA A 90 -2.32 28.73 -1.42
N ASP A 91 -3.13 27.85 -0.81
CA ASP A 91 -3.53 27.95 0.60
C ASP A 91 -2.60 27.15 1.51
N GLN A 92 -1.62 26.45 0.97
CA GLN A 92 -0.77 25.48 1.68
C GLN A 92 -1.59 24.48 2.50
N GLN A 93 -2.65 23.94 1.89
CA GLN A 93 -3.58 23.00 2.54
C GLN A 93 -3.84 21.76 1.68
N ILE A 94 -4.14 20.67 2.37
CA ILE A 94 -4.60 19.43 1.78
C ILE A 94 -5.90 18.98 2.45
N ASP A 95 -6.92 18.69 1.64
CA ASP A 95 -8.19 18.18 2.13
C ASP A 95 -8.13 16.65 2.23
N LEU A 96 -8.77 16.11 3.24
CA LEU A 96 -8.80 14.69 3.56
C LEU A 96 -10.20 14.11 3.32
N SER A 97 -10.26 12.78 3.16
CA SER A 97 -11.50 12.05 2.89
C SER A 97 -12.48 12.03 4.08
N ASP A 98 -12.02 12.34 5.27
CA ASP A 98 -12.82 12.45 6.49
C ASP A 98 -13.45 13.85 6.68
N GLY A 99 -13.26 14.74 5.71
CA GLY A 99 -13.76 16.12 5.73
C GLY A 99 -12.85 17.13 6.42
N ASN A 100 -11.75 16.71 7.02
CA ASN A 100 -10.75 17.58 7.61
C ASN A 100 -9.79 18.15 6.57
N SER A 101 -9.02 19.18 6.94
CA SER A 101 -7.93 19.73 6.16
C SER A 101 -6.68 19.87 7.02
N LEU A 102 -5.50 19.67 6.40
CA LEU A 102 -4.21 19.89 7.03
C LEU A 102 -3.46 21.02 6.34
N GLY A 103 -2.97 21.97 7.13
CA GLY A 103 -2.03 22.99 6.68
C GLY A 103 -0.60 22.44 6.69
N PHE A 104 0.23 22.89 5.75
CA PHE A 104 1.64 22.50 5.67
C PHE A 104 2.53 23.65 5.23
N ASP A 105 3.78 23.63 5.67
CA ASP A 105 4.86 24.49 5.15
C ASP A 105 5.71 23.69 4.16
N GLY A 106 5.78 22.38 4.36
CA GLY A 106 6.38 21.40 3.43
C GLY A 106 5.46 20.22 3.18
N LEU A 107 5.38 19.75 1.93
CA LEU A 107 4.57 18.62 1.53
C LEU A 107 5.40 17.57 0.80
N ILE A 108 5.30 16.31 1.23
CA ILE A 108 5.89 15.14 0.56
C ILE A 108 4.76 14.26 0.02
N ILE A 109 4.76 14.01 -1.29
CA ILE A 109 3.77 13.16 -1.95
C ILE A 109 4.41 11.77 -2.18
N ALA A 110 3.95 10.78 -1.43
CA ALA A 110 4.44 9.40 -1.42
C ALA A 110 3.30 8.38 -1.62
N THR A 111 2.30 8.74 -2.42
CA THR A 111 1.03 7.99 -2.59
C THR A 111 1.18 6.63 -3.28
N GLY A 112 2.30 6.39 -3.94
CA GLY A 112 2.54 5.14 -4.66
C GLY A 112 1.70 5.01 -5.93
N ALA A 113 1.14 3.82 -6.18
CA ALA A 113 0.36 3.53 -7.38
C ALA A 113 -0.89 2.72 -7.02
N THR A 114 -1.95 2.94 -7.79
CA THR A 114 -3.21 2.19 -7.70
C THR A 114 -3.29 1.18 -8.85
N PRO A 115 -3.75 -0.06 -8.61
CA PRO A 115 -3.91 -1.04 -9.66
C PRO A 115 -5.01 -0.63 -10.65
N ARG A 116 -4.81 -0.93 -11.92
CA ARG A 116 -5.88 -0.82 -12.91
C ARG A 116 -6.96 -1.84 -12.59
N ARG A 117 -8.21 -1.42 -12.68
CA ARG A 117 -9.37 -2.29 -12.47
C ARG A 117 -10.05 -2.58 -13.79
N LEU A 118 -10.60 -3.79 -13.92
CA LEU A 118 -11.46 -4.13 -15.04
C LEU A 118 -12.80 -3.38 -14.90
N PRO A 119 -13.46 -3.04 -16.04
CA PRO A 119 -14.83 -2.51 -16.00
C PRO A 119 -15.72 -3.44 -15.17
N GLU A 120 -16.60 -2.86 -14.35
CA GLU A 120 -17.57 -3.58 -13.54
C GLU A 120 -17.02 -4.58 -12.50
N GLN A 121 -15.70 -4.60 -12.27
CA GLN A 121 -15.06 -5.52 -11.31
C GLN A 121 -15.76 -5.54 -9.95
N GLY A 122 -16.22 -4.40 -9.44
CA GLY A 122 -16.91 -4.29 -8.15
C GLY A 122 -18.27 -5.01 -8.07
N ARG A 123 -18.80 -5.50 -9.19
CA ARG A 123 -20.05 -6.31 -9.23
C ARG A 123 -19.82 -7.78 -8.89
N TYR A 124 -18.57 -8.25 -8.85
CA TYR A 124 -18.23 -9.65 -8.67
C TYR A 124 -17.45 -9.87 -7.39
N GLN A 125 -17.97 -10.71 -6.50
CA GLN A 125 -17.38 -10.99 -5.17
C GLN A 125 -16.03 -11.71 -5.24
N HIS A 126 -15.76 -12.43 -6.34
CA HIS A 126 -14.55 -13.26 -6.50
C HIS A 126 -13.55 -12.65 -7.46
N VAL A 127 -13.66 -11.35 -7.75
CA VAL A 127 -12.71 -10.63 -8.59
C VAL A 127 -11.89 -9.68 -7.71
N HIS A 128 -10.61 -9.95 -7.60
CA HIS A 128 -9.69 -9.26 -6.73
C HIS A 128 -8.59 -8.53 -7.53
N VAL A 129 -8.03 -7.50 -6.95
CA VAL A 129 -6.72 -6.97 -7.30
C VAL A 129 -5.74 -7.33 -6.19
N LEU A 130 -4.45 -7.22 -6.44
CA LEU A 130 -3.43 -7.43 -5.41
C LEU A 130 -2.52 -6.21 -5.33
N ARG A 131 -2.74 -5.39 -4.32
CA ARG A 131 -1.93 -4.20 -4.04
C ARG A 131 -1.74 -3.94 -2.56
N THR A 132 -2.79 -4.14 -1.76
CA THR A 132 -2.82 -3.87 -0.32
C THR A 132 -2.74 -5.16 0.49
N LEU A 133 -2.52 -5.01 1.80
CA LEU A 133 -2.56 -6.14 2.73
C LEU A 133 -3.95 -6.79 2.72
N ASP A 134 -5.02 -5.98 2.74
CA ASP A 134 -6.39 -6.48 2.70
C ASP A 134 -6.70 -7.24 1.40
N ASP A 135 -6.19 -6.75 0.25
CA ASP A 135 -6.29 -7.48 -1.01
C ASP A 135 -5.64 -8.87 -0.90
N ALA A 136 -4.42 -8.93 -0.34
CA ALA A 136 -3.69 -10.19 -0.21
C ALA A 136 -4.39 -11.18 0.73
N LEU A 137 -4.91 -10.71 1.85
CA LEU A 137 -5.67 -11.53 2.80
C LEU A 137 -6.99 -12.02 2.18
N GLY A 138 -7.68 -11.16 1.41
CA GLY A 138 -8.89 -11.54 0.68
C GLY A 138 -8.62 -12.60 -0.37
N VAL A 139 -7.55 -12.48 -1.15
CA VAL A 139 -7.15 -13.53 -2.12
C VAL A 139 -6.75 -14.81 -1.40
N ARG A 140 -5.91 -14.72 -0.35
CA ARG A 140 -5.49 -15.88 0.47
C ARG A 140 -6.70 -16.66 0.98
N GLN A 141 -7.71 -15.98 1.52
CA GLN A 141 -8.93 -16.62 2.03
C GLN A 141 -9.65 -17.42 0.94
N GLN A 142 -9.62 -16.95 -0.32
CA GLN A 142 -10.31 -17.65 -1.42
C GLN A 142 -9.56 -18.88 -1.90
N ILE A 143 -8.22 -18.90 -1.87
CA ILE A 143 -7.41 -19.93 -2.53
C ILE A 143 -6.73 -20.92 -1.56
N SER A 144 -6.74 -20.66 -0.25
CA SER A 144 -5.98 -21.43 0.75
C SER A 144 -6.41 -22.90 0.88
N GLU A 145 -7.69 -23.21 0.66
CA GLU A 145 -8.23 -24.56 0.76
C GLU A 145 -7.97 -25.44 -0.47
N GLY A 146 -7.44 -24.86 -1.53
CA GLY A 146 -7.26 -25.57 -2.80
C GLY A 146 -8.54 -25.91 -3.56
N GLY A 147 -8.41 -26.66 -4.65
CA GLY A 147 -9.54 -27.16 -5.44
C GLY A 147 -10.35 -26.11 -6.18
N LYS A 148 -9.90 -24.87 -6.23
CA LYS A 148 -10.56 -23.77 -6.96
C LYS A 148 -9.98 -23.64 -8.35
N ARG A 149 -10.74 -23.03 -9.25
CA ARG A 149 -10.25 -22.54 -10.53
C ARG A 149 -9.92 -21.05 -10.41
N VAL A 150 -8.63 -20.72 -10.51
CA VAL A 150 -8.10 -19.36 -10.40
C VAL A 150 -7.71 -18.86 -11.77
N VAL A 151 -8.27 -17.72 -12.18
CA VAL A 151 -7.87 -17.03 -13.41
C VAL A 151 -7.08 -15.79 -13.03
N VAL A 152 -5.83 -15.72 -13.49
CA VAL A 152 -4.96 -14.56 -13.32
C VAL A 152 -4.94 -13.77 -14.62
N ILE A 153 -5.27 -12.48 -14.56
CA ILE A 153 -5.25 -11.58 -15.72
C ILE A 153 -4.00 -10.70 -15.64
N GLY A 154 -3.09 -10.92 -16.57
CA GLY A 154 -1.77 -10.30 -16.64
C GLY A 154 -0.65 -11.23 -16.19
N ALA A 155 0.27 -11.55 -17.10
CA ALA A 155 1.45 -12.38 -16.86
C ALA A 155 2.71 -11.55 -16.53
N GLY A 156 2.54 -10.47 -15.79
CA GLY A 156 3.64 -9.73 -15.15
C GLY A 156 4.15 -10.44 -13.90
N PHE A 157 5.18 -9.89 -13.23
CA PHE A 157 5.79 -10.50 -12.04
C PHE A 157 4.77 -10.88 -10.97
N ILE A 158 3.92 -9.94 -10.55
CA ILE A 158 2.92 -10.19 -9.50
C ILE A 158 1.92 -11.28 -9.92
N GLY A 159 1.41 -11.22 -11.16
CA GLY A 159 0.47 -12.22 -11.65
C GLY A 159 1.06 -13.62 -11.67
N LEU A 160 2.30 -13.79 -12.12
CA LEU A 160 2.98 -15.08 -12.14
C LEU A 160 3.33 -15.60 -10.73
N GLU A 161 3.68 -14.71 -9.79
CA GLU A 161 3.88 -15.07 -8.39
C GLU A 161 2.58 -15.58 -7.76
N VAL A 162 1.46 -14.89 -7.99
CA VAL A 162 0.14 -15.35 -7.53
C VAL A 162 -0.24 -16.69 -8.15
N ALA A 163 0.00 -16.87 -9.47
CA ALA A 163 -0.27 -18.10 -10.17
C ALA A 163 0.55 -19.28 -9.58
N ALA A 164 1.82 -19.05 -9.29
CA ALA A 164 2.70 -20.05 -8.67
C ALA A 164 2.20 -20.45 -7.27
N ILE A 165 1.86 -19.48 -6.41
CA ILE A 165 1.32 -19.76 -5.07
C ILE A 165 -0.02 -20.48 -5.16
N ALA A 166 -0.92 -20.04 -6.03
CA ALA A 166 -2.20 -20.72 -6.20
C ALA A 166 -2.03 -22.19 -6.64
N ARG A 167 -1.05 -22.47 -7.52
CA ARG A 167 -0.70 -23.86 -7.90
C ARG A 167 -0.13 -24.66 -6.73
N GLN A 168 0.74 -24.07 -5.91
CA GLN A 168 1.29 -24.72 -4.72
C GLN A 168 0.20 -25.06 -3.68
N LEU A 169 -0.89 -24.31 -3.68
CA LEU A 169 -2.06 -24.53 -2.85
C LEU A 169 -3.12 -25.43 -3.54
N ASP A 170 -2.75 -26.26 -4.49
CA ASP A 170 -3.60 -27.24 -5.18
C ASP A 170 -4.81 -26.66 -5.91
N ASN A 171 -4.70 -25.42 -6.42
CA ASN A 171 -5.73 -24.84 -7.29
C ASN A 171 -5.42 -25.10 -8.78
N GLU A 172 -6.47 -25.19 -9.61
CA GLU A 172 -6.34 -25.09 -11.07
C GLU A 172 -6.09 -23.63 -11.46
N VAL A 173 -5.04 -23.34 -12.24
CA VAL A 173 -4.67 -21.96 -12.57
C VAL A 173 -4.62 -21.76 -14.07
N ILE A 174 -5.25 -20.68 -14.53
CA ILE A 174 -5.19 -20.17 -15.89
C ILE A 174 -4.62 -18.76 -15.85
N VAL A 175 -3.60 -18.48 -16.65
CA VAL A 175 -3.05 -17.11 -16.78
C VAL A 175 -3.41 -16.57 -18.16
N LEU A 176 -4.06 -15.41 -18.18
CA LEU A 176 -4.43 -14.68 -19.39
C LEU A 176 -3.47 -13.49 -19.57
N GLU A 177 -2.82 -13.42 -20.74
CA GLU A 177 -1.93 -12.33 -21.09
C GLU A 177 -2.37 -11.68 -22.42
N GLY A 178 -2.45 -10.36 -22.43
CA GLY A 178 -2.82 -9.61 -23.64
C GLY A 178 -1.61 -9.28 -24.54
N GLY A 179 -0.40 -9.46 -24.03
CA GLY A 179 0.85 -9.29 -24.79
C GLY A 179 1.25 -10.56 -25.55
N SER A 180 2.35 -10.46 -26.32
CA SER A 180 2.87 -11.56 -27.12
C SER A 180 3.55 -12.67 -26.30
N ALA A 181 3.98 -12.36 -25.07
CA ALA A 181 4.60 -13.31 -24.15
C ALA A 181 4.49 -12.80 -22.69
N PRO A 182 4.64 -13.71 -21.69
CA PRO A 182 4.77 -13.30 -20.29
C PRO A 182 5.98 -12.39 -20.06
N LEU A 183 5.88 -11.47 -19.09
CA LEU A 183 6.95 -10.54 -18.66
C LEU A 183 7.44 -9.55 -19.73
N VAL A 184 6.77 -9.46 -20.87
CA VAL A 184 7.06 -8.44 -21.90
C VAL A 184 6.38 -7.13 -21.49
N ARG A 185 7.19 -6.07 -21.43
CA ARG A 185 6.75 -4.67 -21.25
C ARG A 185 7.08 -3.88 -22.48
#